data_de7c07c4db061df964f5ba7295582e98
#
_entry.id   de7c07c4db061df964f5ba7295582e98
#
_cell.length_a   1.000
_cell.length_b   1.000
_cell.length_c   1.000
_cell.angle_alpha   90.00
_cell.angle_beta   90.00
_cell.angle_gamma   90.00
#
_symmetry.space_group_name_H-M   'P 1'
#
loop_
_entity.id
_entity.type
_entity.pdbx_description
1 polymer ?
#
loop_
_entity_poly.entity_id
_entity_poly.type
_entity_poly.pdbx_seq_one_letter_code
_entity_poly.pdbx_strand_id
1 'polypeptide(L)'
;MAKRLKGLANFLQFTAVTLCASVWASTSLAQAGLDFEFYRDNVEPIFLKGHGENGLVPGACVMCHSWQVGTPFKLQPLQHDAGGEPYWTEARSRHNFEVVSRLVAPGFPQGSRLLLKPLATEAGGMPVHVGGKFWESQDDPEWQVLAEWVESASATQATSSEPVTVVDFEFYRSCVQRVFLNPREGAVPCATCHTAGRRGFAPPIPEGRTYWNEEESRRNFGVLMQFVTPGYPMQSLFLQNPLHPDGGGTPMHGGGIRWESQNDPEWQELAAWVRGENKGNMCPAPLQF
;
A
#
# COMPACT_ATOMS: atom_id res chain seq x y z
N MET A 1 45.61 45.60 -69.44
CA MET A 1 45.89 45.36 -68.01
C MET A 1 44.71 44.64 -67.42
N ALA A 2 44.80 43.36 -67.17
CA ALA A 2 43.65 42.50 -66.70
C ALA A 2 43.78 42.33 -65.20
N LYS A 3 42.78 42.70 -64.42
CA LYS A 3 42.64 42.33 -62.97
C LYS A 3 41.66 41.20 -62.83
N ARG A 4 42.18 40.08 -62.33
CA ARG A 4 41.41 38.90 -61.99
C ARG A 4 40.62 39.17 -60.69
N LEU A 5 39.31 38.95 -60.74
CA LEU A 5 38.47 38.80 -59.55
C LEU A 5 38.42 37.33 -59.17
N LYS A 6 38.85 37.06 -57.93
CA LYS A 6 38.70 35.73 -57.29
C LYS A 6 37.33 35.66 -56.59
N GLY A 7 36.51 34.73 -57.01
CA GLY A 7 35.26 34.45 -56.33
C GLY A 7 35.50 33.68 -55.03
N LEU A 8 34.85 34.15 -53.96
CA LEU A 8 34.71 33.41 -52.72
C LEU A 8 33.42 32.54 -52.82
N ALA A 9 33.61 31.26 -52.78
CA ALA A 9 32.51 30.31 -52.58
C ALA A 9 32.20 30.21 -51.10
N ASN A 10 31.07 30.72 -50.65
CA ASN A 10 30.55 30.49 -49.30
C ASN A 10 29.95 29.10 -49.20
N PHE A 11 30.61 28.22 -48.47
CA PHE A 11 30.07 26.94 -48.01
C PHE A 11 29.15 27.19 -46.85
N LEU A 12 27.85 27.13 -47.06
CA LEU A 12 26.86 27.06 -45.99
C LEU A 12 26.79 25.62 -45.47
N GLN A 13 27.44 25.38 -44.30
CA GLN A 13 27.27 24.16 -43.55
C GLN A 13 25.92 24.24 -42.82
N PHE A 14 24.92 23.49 -43.31
CA PHE A 14 23.72 23.21 -42.53
C PHE A 14 24.08 22.18 -41.46
N THR A 15 24.25 22.61 -40.23
CA THR A 15 24.21 21.72 -39.05
C THR A 15 22.79 21.33 -38.76
N ALA A 16 22.43 20.11 -39.11
CA ALA A 16 21.17 19.49 -38.67
C ALA A 16 21.25 19.23 -37.18
N VAL A 17 20.58 20.06 -36.39
CA VAL A 17 20.35 19.79 -34.98
C VAL A 17 19.27 18.73 -34.89
N THR A 18 19.67 17.49 -34.69
CA THR A 18 18.74 16.39 -34.35
C THR A 18 18.27 16.61 -32.93
N LEU A 19 17.06 17.16 -32.76
CA LEU A 19 16.37 17.17 -31.47
C LEU A 19 16.02 15.70 -31.15
N CYS A 20 16.84 15.05 -30.32
CA CYS A 20 16.40 13.86 -29.57
C CYS A 20 15.35 14.30 -28.57
N ALA A 21 14.07 14.20 -28.96
CA ALA A 21 12.99 14.21 -28.00
C ALA A 21 13.10 12.92 -27.18
N SER A 22 13.75 13.00 -26.04
CA SER A 22 13.67 11.99 -24.99
C SER A 22 12.22 11.96 -24.51
N VAL A 23 11.45 11.04 -25.09
CA VAL A 23 10.17 10.63 -24.53
C VAL A 23 10.49 10.03 -23.16
N TRP A 24 10.31 10.84 -22.13
CA TRP A 24 10.24 10.33 -20.77
C TRP A 24 8.96 9.49 -20.73
N ALA A 25 9.09 8.21 -21.05
CA ALA A 25 8.11 7.23 -20.66
C ALA A 25 8.09 7.27 -19.15
N SER A 26 7.14 8.01 -18.57
CA SER A 26 6.70 7.81 -17.20
C SER A 26 6.25 6.37 -17.15
N THR A 27 7.14 5.47 -16.77
CA THR A 27 6.77 4.16 -16.30
C THR A 27 6.05 4.41 -14.98
N SER A 28 4.76 4.77 -15.09
CA SER A 28 3.78 4.39 -14.10
C SER A 28 4.12 2.93 -13.81
N LEU A 29 4.59 2.63 -12.60
CA LEU A 29 4.63 1.26 -12.10
C LEU A 29 3.17 0.82 -12.14
N ALA A 30 2.76 0.27 -13.28
CA ALA A 30 1.45 -0.35 -13.43
C ALA A 30 1.38 -1.32 -12.26
N GLN A 31 0.45 -1.09 -11.36
CA GLN A 31 0.20 -1.96 -10.21
C GLN A 31 -0.04 -3.34 -10.81
N ALA A 32 0.97 -4.20 -10.67
CA ALA A 32 1.16 -5.39 -11.47
C ALA A 32 -0.16 -6.17 -11.65
N GLY A 33 -0.73 -6.12 -12.83
CA GLY A 33 -1.79 -7.01 -13.28
C GLY A 33 -3.23 -6.63 -12.96
N LEU A 34 -3.51 -5.58 -12.17
CA LEU A 34 -4.90 -5.16 -11.90
C LEU A 34 -5.52 -4.49 -13.13
N ASP A 35 -6.72 -4.91 -13.51
CA ASP A 35 -7.44 -4.40 -14.67
C ASP A 35 -8.19 -3.10 -14.31
N PHE A 36 -7.85 -2.00 -14.99
CA PHE A 36 -8.49 -0.69 -14.80
C PHE A 36 -9.92 -0.65 -15.35
N GLU A 37 -10.18 -1.28 -16.48
CA GLU A 37 -11.52 -1.27 -17.09
C GLU A 37 -12.50 -2.06 -16.22
N PHE A 38 -12.08 -3.23 -15.73
CA PHE A 38 -12.86 -3.99 -14.77
C PHE A 38 -13.13 -3.17 -13.50
N TYR A 39 -12.10 -2.50 -12.97
CA TYR A 39 -12.21 -1.63 -11.79
C TYR A 39 -13.26 -0.54 -12.01
N ARG A 40 -13.15 0.20 -13.11
CA ARG A 40 -14.06 1.30 -13.43
C ARG A 40 -15.51 0.82 -13.57
N ASP A 41 -15.72 -0.31 -14.25
CA ASP A 41 -17.05 -0.75 -14.64
C ASP A 41 -17.75 -1.57 -13.55
N ASN A 42 -16.98 -2.24 -12.66
CA ASN A 42 -17.54 -3.15 -11.67
C ASN A 42 -17.21 -2.77 -10.22
N VAL A 43 -15.99 -2.26 -9.93
CA VAL A 43 -15.56 -1.95 -8.57
C VAL A 43 -15.97 -0.55 -8.13
N GLU A 44 -15.73 0.47 -8.96
CA GLU A 44 -16.09 1.87 -8.64
C GLU A 44 -17.57 2.06 -8.29
N PRO A 45 -18.54 1.43 -8.98
CA PRO A 45 -19.96 1.53 -8.63
C PRO A 45 -20.26 1.10 -7.19
N ILE A 46 -19.53 0.13 -6.65
CA ILE A 46 -19.69 -0.31 -5.26
C ILE A 46 -19.40 0.83 -4.27
N PHE A 47 -18.45 1.70 -4.58
CA PHE A 47 -18.10 2.82 -3.71
C PHE A 47 -19.14 3.92 -3.65
N LEU A 48 -20.06 3.96 -4.60
CA LEU A 48 -21.19 4.90 -4.68
C LEU A 48 -22.45 4.36 -4.01
N LYS A 49 -22.52 3.04 -3.82
CA LYS A 49 -23.72 2.37 -3.29
C LYS A 49 -23.79 2.48 -1.78
N GLY A 50 -24.95 2.86 -1.26
CA GLY A 50 -25.21 2.88 0.18
C GLY A 50 -25.43 1.46 0.73
N HIS A 51 -24.81 1.17 1.87
CA HIS A 51 -24.83 -0.14 2.55
C HIS A 51 -25.57 -0.07 3.90
N GLY A 52 -26.74 0.49 3.97
CA GLY A 52 -27.51 0.59 5.20
C GLY A 52 -28.82 -0.17 5.12
N GLU A 53 -29.28 -0.72 6.22
CA GLU A 53 -30.68 -1.15 6.35
C GLU A 53 -31.58 0.06 6.10
N ASN A 54 -32.44 0.01 5.10
CA ASN A 54 -33.40 1.06 4.67
C ASN A 54 -32.83 2.22 3.81
N GLY A 55 -31.62 2.11 3.21
CA GLY A 55 -31.11 3.16 2.32
C GLY A 55 -30.74 4.49 3.02
N LEU A 56 -30.83 4.52 4.34
CA LEU A 56 -30.44 5.64 5.19
C LEU A 56 -29.18 5.27 5.97
N VAL A 57 -28.06 5.66 5.42
CA VAL A 57 -26.71 5.74 6.01
C VAL A 57 -26.41 4.78 7.19
N PRO A 58 -25.25 4.08 7.16
CA PRO A 58 -23.96 4.58 6.79
C PRO A 58 -23.67 4.35 5.31
N GLY A 59 -23.35 5.41 4.72
CA GLY A 59 -23.26 5.72 3.38
C GLY A 59 -22.35 4.90 2.53
N ALA A 60 -22.40 5.23 1.25
CA ALA A 60 -21.42 4.81 0.28
C ALA A 60 -19.99 5.09 0.79
N CYS A 61 -19.02 4.26 0.39
CA CYS A 61 -17.61 4.44 0.74
C CYS A 61 -17.12 5.87 0.48
N VAL A 62 -17.57 6.47 -0.61
CA VAL A 62 -17.23 7.83 -1.03
C VAL A 62 -17.60 8.90 0.00
N MET A 63 -18.64 8.71 0.81
CA MET A 63 -19.07 9.71 1.80
C MET A 63 -18.01 9.93 2.88
N CYS A 64 -17.33 8.88 3.33
CA CYS A 64 -16.26 8.98 4.30
C CYS A 64 -14.88 9.09 3.66
N HIS A 65 -14.69 8.49 2.49
CA HIS A 65 -13.39 8.35 1.87
C HIS A 65 -13.07 9.43 0.82
N SER A 66 -14.03 10.31 0.45
CA SER A 66 -13.77 11.38 -0.50
C SER A 66 -13.16 12.64 0.14
N TRP A 67 -13.40 12.92 1.40
CA TRP A 67 -12.96 14.14 2.06
C TRP A 67 -12.45 14.01 3.49
N GLN A 68 -12.50 12.84 4.06
CA GLN A 68 -11.84 12.63 5.36
C GLN A 68 -10.32 12.61 5.22
N VAL A 69 -9.69 13.53 5.91
CA VAL A 69 -8.23 13.63 6.00
C VAL A 69 -7.69 12.43 6.78
N GLY A 70 -6.62 11.82 6.30
CA GLY A 70 -5.87 10.82 7.08
C GLY A 70 -6.24 9.36 6.83
N THR A 71 -7.07 9.05 5.82
CA THR A 71 -7.27 7.66 5.39
C THR A 71 -6.46 7.36 4.12
N PRO A 72 -5.80 6.20 4.02
CA PRO A 72 -5.13 5.77 2.79
C PRO A 72 -6.10 5.60 1.61
N PHE A 73 -7.36 5.26 1.90
CA PHE A 73 -8.44 5.18 0.93
C PHE A 73 -9.08 6.55 0.77
N LYS A 74 -8.62 7.32 -0.20
CA LYS A 74 -9.09 8.68 -0.46
C LYS A 74 -9.50 8.82 -1.92
N LEU A 75 -10.80 8.78 -2.16
CA LEU A 75 -11.41 8.92 -3.48
C LEU A 75 -11.50 10.38 -3.90
N GLN A 76 -11.44 10.64 -5.20
CA GLN A 76 -11.66 11.96 -5.77
C GLN A 76 -13.10 12.44 -5.52
N PRO A 77 -13.33 13.75 -5.41
CA PRO A 77 -14.68 14.29 -5.31
C PRO A 77 -15.55 13.87 -6.49
N LEU A 78 -16.83 13.61 -6.21
CA LEU A 78 -17.80 13.29 -7.26
C LEU A 78 -18.13 14.50 -8.13
N GLN A 79 -18.51 14.22 -9.36
CA GLN A 79 -19.28 15.11 -10.22
C GLN A 79 -20.70 14.56 -10.35
N HIS A 80 -21.60 15.42 -10.83
CA HIS A 80 -22.97 15.06 -11.10
C HIS A 80 -23.27 15.38 -12.55
N ASP A 81 -23.94 14.49 -13.24
CA ASP A 81 -24.41 14.71 -14.60
C ASP A 81 -25.64 15.64 -14.65
N ALA A 82 -26.20 15.85 -15.82
CA ALA A 82 -27.40 16.69 -15.99
C ALA A 82 -28.64 16.12 -15.30
N GLY A 83 -28.68 14.82 -15.01
CA GLY A 83 -29.73 14.12 -14.26
C GLY A 83 -29.49 14.14 -12.75
N GLY A 84 -28.36 14.64 -12.30
CA GLY A 84 -27.95 14.64 -10.90
C GLY A 84 -27.26 13.34 -10.44
N GLU A 85 -26.99 12.40 -11.34
CA GLU A 85 -26.34 11.14 -11.01
C GLU A 85 -24.85 11.38 -10.73
N PRO A 86 -24.32 10.80 -9.62
CA PRO A 86 -22.93 10.95 -9.25
C PRO A 86 -22.01 10.09 -10.14
N TYR A 87 -20.89 10.65 -10.55
CA TYR A 87 -19.88 9.92 -11.33
C TYR A 87 -18.47 10.49 -11.12
N TRP A 88 -17.46 9.73 -11.55
CA TRP A 88 -16.11 10.22 -11.75
C TRP A 88 -15.77 10.31 -13.24
N THR A 89 -15.05 11.37 -13.63
CA THR A 89 -14.44 11.40 -14.96
C THR A 89 -13.35 10.34 -15.05
N GLU A 90 -13.01 9.89 -16.25
CA GLU A 90 -11.95 8.89 -16.44
C GLU A 90 -10.63 9.27 -15.73
N ALA A 91 -10.24 10.53 -15.77
CA ALA A 91 -9.04 11.00 -15.08
C ALA A 91 -9.14 10.82 -13.55
N ARG A 92 -10.33 11.02 -12.97
CA ARG A 92 -10.57 10.78 -11.54
C ARG A 92 -10.65 9.29 -11.22
N SER A 93 -11.29 8.50 -12.08
CA SER A 93 -11.32 7.03 -11.95
C SER A 93 -9.91 6.44 -11.99
N ARG A 94 -9.03 6.92 -12.88
CA ARG A 94 -7.62 6.50 -12.91
C ARG A 94 -6.88 6.86 -11.62
N HIS A 95 -7.10 8.05 -11.10
CA HIS A 95 -6.52 8.43 -9.80
C HIS A 95 -7.06 7.56 -8.66
N ASN A 96 -8.37 7.31 -8.63
CA ASN A 96 -9.00 6.42 -7.66
C ASN A 96 -8.44 5.01 -7.77
N PHE A 97 -8.27 4.49 -8.98
CA PHE A 97 -7.64 3.20 -9.24
C PHE A 97 -6.24 3.11 -8.63
N GLU A 98 -5.39 4.14 -8.82
CA GLU A 98 -4.06 4.18 -8.21
C GLU A 98 -4.12 4.14 -6.68
N VAL A 99 -5.06 4.85 -6.06
CA VAL A 99 -5.27 4.87 -4.61
C VAL A 99 -5.76 3.51 -4.12
N VAL A 100 -6.78 2.95 -4.78
CA VAL A 100 -7.44 1.70 -4.39
C VAL A 100 -6.50 0.51 -4.59
N SER A 101 -5.72 0.51 -5.66
CA SER A 101 -4.74 -0.53 -5.94
C SER A 101 -3.69 -0.69 -4.83
N ARG A 102 -3.40 0.35 -4.07
CA ARG A 102 -2.50 0.28 -2.90
C ARG A 102 -3.14 -0.40 -1.68
N LEU A 103 -4.42 -0.68 -1.72
CA LEU A 103 -5.19 -1.28 -0.62
C LEU A 103 -5.51 -2.76 -0.87
N VAL A 104 -5.05 -3.29 -1.99
CA VAL A 104 -5.22 -4.70 -2.35
C VAL A 104 -3.87 -5.38 -2.54
N ALA A 105 -3.85 -6.66 -2.28
CA ALA A 105 -2.74 -7.56 -2.60
C ALA A 105 -3.13 -8.32 -3.87
N PRO A 106 -2.57 -7.98 -5.05
CA PRO A 106 -2.91 -8.65 -6.30
C PRO A 106 -2.80 -10.16 -6.18
N GLY A 107 -3.85 -10.87 -6.56
CA GLY A 107 -3.95 -12.32 -6.43
C GLY A 107 -4.31 -12.85 -5.04
N PHE A 108 -4.51 -11.98 -4.05
CA PHE A 108 -4.80 -12.40 -2.68
C PHE A 108 -5.90 -11.55 -2.03
N PRO A 109 -7.18 -11.80 -2.35
CA PRO A 109 -8.32 -11.08 -1.77
C PRO A 109 -8.34 -11.08 -0.25
N GLN A 110 -8.06 -12.23 0.37
CA GLN A 110 -8.06 -12.43 1.82
C GLN A 110 -6.93 -11.68 2.56
N GLY A 111 -5.96 -11.13 1.82
CA GLY A 111 -4.93 -10.24 2.34
C GLY A 111 -5.17 -8.77 2.00
N SER A 112 -6.22 -8.48 1.25
CA SER A 112 -6.51 -7.17 0.70
C SER A 112 -7.31 -6.31 1.67
N ARG A 113 -6.72 -5.21 2.15
CA ARG A 113 -7.36 -4.33 3.13
C ARG A 113 -8.69 -3.74 2.67
N LEU A 114 -8.81 -3.48 1.36
CA LEU A 114 -10.06 -2.99 0.77
C LEU A 114 -11.22 -3.94 1.06
N LEU A 115 -10.97 -5.25 0.98
CA LEU A 115 -11.97 -6.29 1.21
C LEU A 115 -12.14 -6.61 2.71
N LEU A 116 -11.05 -6.60 3.47
CA LEU A 116 -11.09 -7.00 4.88
C LEU A 116 -11.67 -5.93 5.81
N LYS A 117 -11.51 -4.64 5.47
CA LYS A 117 -11.95 -3.55 6.37
C LYS A 117 -13.46 -3.52 6.57
N PRO A 118 -14.30 -3.58 5.52
CA PRO A 118 -15.77 -3.57 5.66
C PRO A 118 -16.40 -4.94 5.84
N LEU A 119 -15.61 -6.03 5.88
CA LEU A 119 -16.10 -7.39 6.09
C LEU A 119 -16.36 -7.66 7.59
N ALA A 120 -17.39 -8.47 7.89
CA ALA A 120 -17.65 -8.98 9.23
C ALA A 120 -16.43 -9.68 9.83
N THR A 121 -16.16 -9.44 11.10
CA THR A 121 -15.01 -10.04 11.81
C THR A 121 -15.10 -11.56 11.82
N GLU A 122 -16.31 -12.10 11.94
CA GLU A 122 -16.62 -13.53 11.95
C GLU A 122 -16.35 -14.20 10.60
N ALA A 123 -16.36 -13.40 9.52
CA ALA A 123 -16.01 -13.83 8.16
C ALA A 123 -14.53 -13.62 7.80
N GLY A 124 -13.69 -13.23 8.78
CA GLY A 124 -12.29 -12.94 8.58
C GLY A 124 -11.96 -11.46 8.37
N GLY A 125 -12.94 -10.59 8.55
CA GLY A 125 -12.77 -9.15 8.42
C GLY A 125 -11.99 -8.50 9.54
N MET A 126 -11.55 -7.27 9.33
CA MET A 126 -10.82 -6.49 10.32
C MET A 126 -11.77 -5.92 11.38
N PRO A 127 -11.43 -6.04 12.65
CA PRO A 127 -12.34 -5.75 13.75
C PRO A 127 -12.71 -4.27 13.94
N VAL A 128 -12.14 -3.32 13.20
CA VAL A 128 -12.54 -1.89 13.29
C VAL A 128 -12.59 -1.25 11.91
N HIS A 129 -13.80 -0.95 11.51
CA HIS A 129 -14.10 -0.02 10.45
C HIS A 129 -15.14 0.97 10.96
N VAL A 130 -14.76 2.26 11.07
CA VAL A 130 -15.66 3.31 11.61
C VAL A 130 -16.92 3.48 10.75
N GLY A 131 -16.80 3.20 9.43
CA GLY A 131 -17.92 3.19 8.49
C GLY A 131 -18.90 2.01 8.69
N GLY A 132 -18.60 1.12 9.63
CA GLY A 132 -19.43 -0.08 9.86
C GLY A 132 -19.03 -1.27 9.01
N LYS A 133 -19.79 -2.33 9.16
CA LYS A 133 -19.69 -3.56 8.40
C LYS A 133 -20.62 -3.46 7.18
N PHE A 134 -20.09 -3.77 6.00
CA PHE A 134 -20.84 -3.74 4.75
C PHE A 134 -21.21 -5.16 4.29
N TRP A 135 -20.32 -6.13 4.52
CA TRP A 135 -20.47 -7.51 4.10
C TRP A 135 -20.47 -8.46 5.30
N GLU A 136 -21.51 -9.30 5.39
CA GLU A 136 -21.62 -10.31 6.44
C GLU A 136 -20.74 -11.52 6.20
N SER A 137 -20.47 -11.85 4.94
CA SER A 137 -19.64 -12.98 4.53
C SER A 137 -18.85 -12.66 3.27
N GLN A 138 -17.87 -13.50 2.96
CA GLN A 138 -17.16 -13.46 1.69
C GLN A 138 -18.03 -13.90 0.50
N ASP A 139 -19.19 -14.47 0.74
CA ASP A 139 -20.16 -14.86 -0.31
C ASP A 139 -21.03 -13.67 -0.78
N ASP A 140 -20.87 -12.51 -0.18
CA ASP A 140 -21.57 -11.29 -0.61
C ASP A 140 -21.18 -10.96 -2.06
N PRO A 141 -22.18 -10.69 -2.94
CA PRO A 141 -21.89 -10.43 -4.36
C PRO A 141 -20.91 -9.29 -4.63
N GLU A 142 -20.92 -8.23 -3.81
CA GLU A 142 -20.00 -7.11 -3.98
C GLU A 142 -18.59 -7.47 -3.50
N TRP A 143 -18.51 -8.23 -2.41
CA TRP A 143 -17.22 -8.78 -1.98
C TRP A 143 -16.61 -9.69 -3.06
N GLN A 144 -17.43 -10.51 -3.70
CA GLN A 144 -17.00 -11.39 -4.80
C GLN A 144 -16.53 -10.62 -6.03
N VAL A 145 -17.17 -9.52 -6.40
CA VAL A 145 -16.70 -8.64 -7.50
C VAL A 145 -15.32 -8.06 -7.19
N LEU A 146 -15.11 -7.59 -5.96
CA LEU A 146 -13.81 -7.10 -5.53
C LEU A 146 -12.76 -8.22 -5.50
N ALA A 147 -13.14 -9.40 -5.05
CA ALA A 147 -12.26 -10.57 -5.03
C ALA A 147 -11.83 -10.99 -6.44
N GLU A 148 -12.78 -11.07 -7.38
CA GLU A 148 -12.51 -11.36 -8.79
C GLU A 148 -11.52 -10.36 -9.39
N TRP A 149 -11.73 -9.06 -9.15
CA TRP A 149 -10.80 -8.03 -9.60
C TRP A 149 -9.39 -8.25 -9.04
N VAL A 150 -9.25 -8.53 -7.76
CA VAL A 150 -7.96 -8.77 -7.12
C VAL A 150 -7.33 -10.06 -7.62
N GLU A 151 -8.10 -11.14 -7.79
CA GLU A 151 -7.64 -12.43 -8.28
C GLU A 151 -7.21 -12.40 -9.75
N SER A 152 -7.88 -11.59 -10.57
CA SER A 152 -7.54 -11.43 -12.00
C SER A 152 -6.10 -10.98 -12.22
N ALA A 153 -5.52 -10.26 -11.27
CA ALA A 153 -4.12 -9.87 -11.30
C ALA A 153 -3.16 -11.08 -11.26
N SER A 154 -3.57 -12.20 -10.67
CA SER A 154 -2.77 -13.43 -10.66
C SER A 154 -2.71 -14.08 -12.04
N ALA A 155 -3.77 -14.00 -12.84
CA ALA A 155 -3.82 -14.60 -14.17
C ALA A 155 -2.83 -13.91 -15.14
N THR A 156 -2.57 -12.62 -14.94
CA THR A 156 -1.57 -11.87 -15.72
C THR A 156 -0.14 -12.18 -15.23
N GLN A 157 0.02 -12.58 -13.98
CA GLN A 157 1.30 -13.03 -13.39
C GLN A 157 1.55 -14.53 -13.56
N ALA A 158 0.57 -15.33 -13.94
CA ALA A 158 0.72 -16.79 -14.12
C ALA A 158 1.68 -17.19 -15.25
N THR A 159 2.20 -16.23 -16.02
CA THR A 159 3.38 -16.42 -16.87
C THR A 159 4.72 -16.25 -16.13
N SER A 160 4.68 -15.78 -14.89
CA SER A 160 5.80 -15.80 -13.95
C SER A 160 5.32 -16.50 -12.67
N SER A 161 5.74 -17.75 -12.47
CA SER A 161 5.50 -18.53 -11.26
C SER A 161 6.30 -17.93 -10.09
N GLU A 162 5.85 -16.79 -9.57
CA GLU A 162 6.38 -16.28 -8.30
C GLU A 162 5.73 -17.08 -7.17
N PRO A 163 6.51 -17.68 -6.28
CA PRO A 163 5.98 -18.39 -5.13
C PRO A 163 5.21 -17.43 -4.21
N VAL A 164 4.13 -17.92 -3.59
CA VAL A 164 3.42 -17.16 -2.55
C VAL A 164 4.45 -16.63 -1.55
N THR A 165 4.54 -15.31 -1.44
CA THR A 165 5.51 -14.68 -0.53
C THR A 165 5.14 -15.02 0.90
N VAL A 166 5.97 -15.82 1.53
CA VAL A 166 5.85 -16.15 2.96
C VAL A 166 6.86 -15.28 3.71
N VAL A 167 6.37 -14.46 4.62
CA VAL A 167 7.24 -13.70 5.51
C VAL A 167 7.80 -14.62 6.60
N ASP A 168 9.11 -14.58 6.78
CA ASP A 168 9.82 -15.49 7.67
C ASP A 168 9.68 -15.08 9.14
N PHE A 169 9.26 -16.02 9.99
CA PHE A 169 9.08 -15.80 11.43
C PHE A 169 10.42 -15.67 12.16
N GLU A 170 11.43 -16.42 11.79
CA GLU A 170 12.73 -16.36 12.49
C GLU A 170 13.44 -15.05 12.18
N PHE A 171 13.33 -14.55 10.95
CA PHE A 171 13.79 -13.22 10.60
C PHE A 171 13.00 -12.14 11.37
N TYR A 172 11.68 -12.27 11.46
CA TYR A 172 10.86 -11.39 12.28
C TYR A 172 11.37 -11.35 13.72
N ARG A 173 11.56 -12.51 14.34
CA ARG A 173 11.97 -12.64 15.74
C ARG A 173 13.36 -12.05 15.98
N SER A 174 14.30 -12.27 15.08
CA SER A 174 15.69 -11.86 15.23
C SER A 174 15.95 -10.41 14.80
N CYS A 175 15.23 -9.92 13.80
CA CYS A 175 15.49 -8.64 13.14
C CYS A 175 14.34 -7.63 13.34
N VAL A 176 13.15 -7.98 12.84
CA VAL A 176 12.03 -7.02 12.78
C VAL A 176 11.55 -6.61 14.16
N GLN A 177 11.39 -7.56 15.06
CA GLN A 177 10.84 -7.32 16.39
C GLN A 177 11.74 -6.42 17.25
N ARG A 178 13.06 -6.38 16.98
CA ARG A 178 14.00 -5.48 17.68
C ARG A 178 13.71 -4.01 17.41
N VAL A 179 13.24 -3.70 16.22
CA VAL A 179 12.87 -2.33 15.81
C VAL A 179 11.82 -1.72 16.75
N PHE A 180 10.98 -2.56 17.36
CA PHE A 180 9.90 -2.10 18.25
C PHE A 180 10.39 -1.46 19.54
N LEU A 181 11.58 -1.85 19.98
CA LEU A 181 12.19 -1.38 21.24
C LEU A 181 13.15 -0.21 21.01
N ASN A 182 13.63 -0.03 19.78
CA ASN A 182 14.67 0.95 19.49
C ASN A 182 14.05 2.33 19.24
N PRO A 183 14.42 3.36 20.05
CA PRO A 183 14.06 4.73 19.74
C PRO A 183 14.80 5.24 18.49
N ARG A 184 14.20 6.21 17.82
CA ARG A 184 14.87 7.01 16.78
C ARG A 184 14.53 8.49 16.97
N GLU A 185 15.38 9.35 16.46
CA GLU A 185 15.10 10.78 16.42
C GLU A 185 13.78 11.01 15.64
N GLY A 186 12.90 11.81 16.20
CA GLY A 186 11.58 12.09 15.60
C GLY A 186 10.50 11.04 15.84
N ALA A 187 10.83 9.87 16.42
CA ALA A 187 9.84 8.81 16.68
C ALA A 187 10.06 8.10 18.03
N VAL A 188 8.97 7.86 18.72
CA VAL A 188 8.99 7.00 19.93
C VAL A 188 9.11 5.53 19.54
N PRO A 189 9.65 4.65 20.43
CA PRO A 189 9.64 3.21 20.21
C PRO A 189 8.22 2.70 19.95
N CYS A 190 8.05 1.76 19.03
CA CYS A 190 6.74 1.16 18.72
C CYS A 190 6.08 0.60 20.00
N ALA A 191 6.88 -0.01 20.87
CA ALA A 191 6.44 -0.55 22.17
C ALA A 191 5.89 0.50 23.16
N THR A 192 6.03 1.80 22.88
CA THR A 192 5.41 2.85 23.70
C THR A 192 3.89 2.90 23.50
N CYS A 193 3.41 2.67 22.28
CA CYS A 193 2.00 2.82 21.91
C CYS A 193 1.33 1.48 21.50
N HIS A 194 2.11 0.53 20.98
CA HIS A 194 1.58 -0.74 20.47
C HIS A 194 1.58 -1.86 21.50
N THR A 195 1.15 -1.53 22.73
CA THR A 195 1.26 -2.41 23.90
C THR A 195 0.10 -3.37 24.08
N ALA A 196 -1.10 -3.05 23.61
CA ALA A 196 -2.30 -3.83 23.87
C ALA A 196 -3.35 -3.72 22.76
N GLY A 197 -4.35 -4.61 22.84
CA GLY A 197 -5.48 -4.63 21.93
C GLY A 197 -5.08 -5.00 20.50
N ARG A 198 -5.86 -4.53 19.54
CA ARG A 198 -5.72 -4.84 18.11
C ARG A 198 -4.43 -4.35 17.45
N ARG A 199 -3.72 -3.44 18.11
CA ARG A 199 -2.43 -2.90 17.67
C ARG A 199 -1.29 -3.32 18.59
N GLY A 200 -1.55 -4.27 19.48
CA GLY A 200 -0.62 -4.71 20.50
C GLY A 200 0.43 -5.70 20.01
N PHE A 201 1.11 -5.41 18.93
CA PHE A 201 2.17 -6.26 18.40
C PHE A 201 3.51 -6.10 19.14
N ALA A 202 3.61 -5.17 20.08
CA ALA A 202 4.76 -4.92 20.95
C ALA A 202 4.33 -4.74 22.41
N PRO A 203 3.73 -5.76 23.05
CA PRO A 203 3.27 -5.68 24.43
C PRO A 203 4.44 -5.48 25.39
N PRO A 204 4.18 -5.01 26.64
CA PRO A 204 5.23 -4.86 27.64
C PRO A 204 6.00 -6.17 27.84
N ILE A 205 7.32 -6.05 27.93
CA ILE A 205 8.19 -7.18 28.27
C ILE A 205 8.02 -7.47 29.76
N PRO A 206 7.81 -8.72 30.17
CA PRO A 206 7.71 -9.11 31.56
C PRO A 206 8.94 -8.71 32.39
N GLU A 207 8.72 -8.41 33.65
CA GLU A 207 9.80 -8.04 34.61
C GLU A 207 10.91 -9.09 34.63
N GLY A 208 12.14 -8.64 34.65
CA GLY A 208 13.35 -9.50 34.69
C GLY A 208 13.79 -10.00 33.32
N ARG A 209 13.11 -9.62 32.22
CA ARG A 209 13.49 -9.94 30.86
C ARG A 209 13.75 -8.69 30.02
N THR A 210 14.56 -8.86 28.99
CA THR A 210 14.89 -7.77 28.05
C THR A 210 14.20 -7.92 26.71
N TYR A 211 13.49 -9.06 26.51
CA TYR A 211 12.85 -9.37 25.24
C TYR A 211 11.70 -10.37 25.40
N TRP A 212 10.92 -10.57 24.35
CA TRP A 212 9.84 -11.55 24.31
C TRP A 212 10.36 -12.96 24.08
N ASN A 213 9.79 -13.97 24.76
CA ASN A 213 10.05 -15.37 24.45
C ASN A 213 9.43 -15.77 23.09
N GLU A 214 9.63 -17.02 22.69
CA GLU A 214 9.14 -17.49 21.38
C GLU A 214 7.62 -17.46 21.28
N GLU A 215 6.90 -17.91 22.30
CA GLU A 215 5.43 -17.92 22.32
C GLU A 215 4.88 -16.50 22.22
N GLU A 216 5.43 -15.59 22.98
CA GLU A 216 5.06 -14.16 22.92
C GLU A 216 5.40 -13.55 21.58
N SER A 217 6.54 -13.90 20.99
CA SER A 217 6.94 -13.47 19.65
C SER A 217 6.01 -13.98 18.58
N ARG A 218 5.55 -15.24 18.66
CA ARG A 218 4.54 -15.78 17.73
C ARG A 218 3.21 -15.06 17.82
N ARG A 219 2.75 -14.75 19.05
CA ARG A 219 1.55 -13.93 19.25
C ARG A 219 1.72 -12.54 18.67
N ASN A 220 2.82 -11.88 18.95
CA ASN A 220 3.13 -10.54 18.45
C ASN A 220 3.23 -10.52 16.92
N PHE A 221 3.82 -11.55 16.33
CA PHE A 221 3.86 -11.77 14.90
C PHE A 221 2.45 -11.85 14.30
N GLY A 222 1.57 -12.67 14.88
CA GLY A 222 0.19 -12.80 14.43
C GLY A 222 -0.57 -11.47 14.46
N VAL A 223 -0.33 -10.63 15.48
CA VAL A 223 -0.91 -9.28 15.54
C VAL A 223 -0.30 -8.37 14.49
N LEU A 224 1.03 -8.39 14.31
CA LEU A 224 1.71 -7.57 13.31
C LEU A 224 1.26 -7.90 11.89
N MET A 225 1.03 -9.17 11.58
CA MET A 225 0.61 -9.62 10.26
C MET A 225 -0.70 -8.98 9.78
N GLN A 226 -1.53 -8.47 10.67
CA GLN A 226 -2.71 -7.67 10.31
C GLN A 226 -2.35 -6.32 9.66
N PHE A 227 -1.09 -5.90 9.74
CA PHE A 227 -0.55 -4.64 9.19
C PHE A 227 0.49 -4.87 8.10
N VAL A 228 0.73 -6.12 7.74
CA VAL A 228 1.67 -6.53 6.70
C VAL A 228 0.90 -7.14 5.54
N THR A 229 1.23 -6.71 4.34
CA THR A 229 0.78 -7.33 3.09
C THR A 229 1.99 -8.03 2.48
N PRO A 230 2.12 -9.36 2.62
CA PRO A 230 3.28 -10.10 2.12
C PRO A 230 3.54 -9.83 0.64
N GLY A 231 4.79 -9.59 0.28
CA GLY A 231 5.18 -9.20 -1.08
C GLY A 231 5.10 -7.70 -1.38
N TYR A 232 4.34 -6.93 -0.58
CA TYR A 232 3.99 -5.54 -0.91
C TYR A 232 4.34 -4.56 0.22
N PRO A 233 5.60 -4.11 0.34
CA PRO A 233 6.04 -3.19 1.39
C PRO A 233 5.22 -1.91 1.47
N MET A 234 4.93 -1.29 0.33
CA MET A 234 4.17 -0.03 0.27
C MET A 234 2.66 -0.20 0.49
N GLN A 235 2.17 -1.41 0.59
CA GLN A 235 0.79 -1.72 1.00
C GLN A 235 0.72 -2.17 2.47
N SER A 236 1.87 -2.38 3.08
CA SER A 236 1.98 -2.76 4.48
C SER A 236 1.93 -1.53 5.38
N LEU A 237 0.84 -1.38 6.13
CA LEU A 237 0.69 -0.25 7.06
C LEU A 237 1.80 -0.20 8.11
N PHE A 238 2.38 -1.33 8.43
CA PHE A 238 3.55 -1.42 9.28
C PHE A 238 4.69 -0.55 8.77
N LEU A 239 4.88 -0.49 7.45
CA LEU A 239 5.91 0.32 6.81
C LEU A 239 5.42 1.72 6.40
N GLN A 240 4.14 1.84 6.02
CA GLN A 240 3.59 3.11 5.58
C GLN A 240 3.37 4.11 6.72
N ASN A 241 2.80 3.65 7.85
CA ASN A 241 2.39 4.58 8.89
C ASN A 241 3.54 5.39 9.48
N PRO A 242 4.71 4.81 9.79
CA PRO A 242 5.83 5.57 10.33
C PRO A 242 6.75 6.19 9.26
N LEU A 243 6.43 6.07 7.98
CA LEU A 243 7.16 6.68 6.87
C LEU A 243 6.66 8.11 6.63
N HIS A 244 7.60 9.03 6.31
CA HIS A 244 7.25 10.41 5.95
C HIS A 244 6.30 10.45 4.74
N PRO A 245 5.30 11.35 4.72
CA PRO A 245 4.36 11.46 3.59
C PRO A 245 5.04 11.63 2.23
N ASP A 246 6.13 12.42 2.15
CA ASP A 246 6.88 12.61 0.91
C ASP A 246 7.60 11.33 0.43
N GLY A 247 7.83 10.39 1.35
CA GLY A 247 8.33 9.04 1.05
C GLY A 247 7.23 8.05 0.65
N GLY A 248 5.97 8.46 0.64
CA GLY A 248 4.80 7.63 0.37
C GLY A 248 4.10 7.11 1.63
N GLY A 249 4.45 7.63 2.79
CA GLY A 249 3.84 7.29 4.07
C GLY A 249 2.46 7.90 4.27
N THR A 250 1.83 7.56 5.40
CA THR A 250 0.54 8.15 5.78
C THR A 250 0.75 9.51 6.46
N PRO A 251 -0.14 10.50 6.23
CA PRO A 251 0.05 11.84 6.77
C PRO A 251 -0.06 11.95 8.29
N MET A 252 -0.57 10.93 8.98
CA MET A 252 -0.74 10.96 10.43
C MET A 252 -0.44 9.60 11.06
N HIS A 253 0.65 9.55 11.82
CA HIS A 253 0.99 8.46 12.71
C HIS A 253 1.35 9.02 14.10
N GLY A 254 0.58 8.65 15.12
CA GLY A 254 0.73 9.19 16.48
C GLY A 254 2.09 8.94 17.14
N GLY A 255 2.85 7.96 16.63
CA GLY A 255 4.20 7.63 17.08
C GLY A 255 5.31 8.47 16.43
N GLY A 256 4.95 9.41 15.54
CA GLY A 256 5.90 10.22 14.80
C GLY A 256 6.40 9.56 13.50
N ILE A 257 7.29 10.24 12.81
CA ILE A 257 7.95 9.76 11.60
C ILE A 257 9.21 9.03 12.00
N ARG A 258 9.30 7.75 11.63
CA ARG A 258 10.46 6.92 11.90
C ARG A 258 11.46 6.91 10.75
N TRP A 259 10.97 7.01 9.52
CA TRP A 259 11.78 7.00 8.30
C TRP A 259 11.41 8.18 7.39
N GLU A 260 12.39 8.97 7.01
CA GLU A 260 12.19 10.11 6.09
C GLU A 260 11.92 9.66 4.66
N SER A 261 12.44 8.51 4.26
CA SER A 261 12.23 7.94 2.92
C SER A 261 12.36 6.43 2.92
N GLN A 262 11.92 5.82 1.83
CA GLN A 262 12.11 4.39 1.58
C GLN A 262 13.58 3.98 1.43
N ASN A 263 14.50 4.93 1.27
CA ASN A 263 15.95 4.67 1.18
C ASN A 263 16.61 4.47 2.56
N ASP A 264 15.86 4.64 3.65
CA ASP A 264 16.37 4.37 4.98
C ASP A 264 16.77 2.89 5.12
N PRO A 265 17.97 2.57 5.60
CA PRO A 265 18.45 1.19 5.70
C PRO A 265 17.54 0.28 6.54
N GLU A 266 16.98 0.79 7.64
CA GLU A 266 16.04 0.03 8.47
C GLU A 266 14.74 -0.23 7.72
N TRP A 267 14.22 0.78 7.01
CA TRP A 267 13.04 0.60 6.17
C TRP A 267 13.28 -0.45 5.07
N GLN A 268 14.43 -0.39 4.40
CA GLN A 268 14.80 -1.36 3.35
C GLN A 268 14.94 -2.79 3.88
N GLU A 269 15.47 -2.97 5.08
CA GLU A 269 15.56 -4.28 5.73
C GLU A 269 14.18 -4.86 6.01
N LEU A 270 13.27 -4.05 6.56
CA LEU A 270 11.89 -4.46 6.83
C LEU A 270 11.10 -4.69 5.54
N ALA A 271 11.34 -3.88 4.52
CA ALA A 271 10.72 -4.06 3.21
C ALA A 271 11.19 -5.36 2.53
N ALA A 272 12.47 -5.71 2.66
CA ALA A 272 13.01 -6.98 2.19
C ALA A 272 12.34 -8.17 2.88
N TRP A 273 12.12 -8.07 4.18
CA TRP A 273 11.35 -9.09 4.92
C TRP A 273 9.91 -9.21 4.41
N VAL A 274 9.22 -8.08 4.21
CA VAL A 274 7.85 -8.10 3.67
C VAL A 274 7.82 -8.71 2.27
N ARG A 275 8.87 -8.53 1.44
CA ARG A 275 9.00 -9.17 0.13
C ARG A 275 9.39 -10.66 0.20
N GLY A 276 9.60 -11.22 1.41
CA GLY A 276 10.06 -12.60 1.58
C GLY A 276 11.54 -12.81 1.20
N GLU A 277 12.29 -11.75 1.07
CA GLU A 277 13.73 -11.76 0.79
C GLU A 277 14.51 -12.00 2.09
N ASN A 278 14.53 -13.25 2.57
CA ASN A 278 15.25 -13.58 3.79
C ASN A 278 16.75 -13.49 3.58
N LYS A 279 17.31 -12.40 4.06
CA LYS A 279 18.77 -12.26 4.16
C LYS A 279 19.23 -12.90 5.48
N GLY A 280 19.08 -14.22 5.59
CA GLY A 280 19.57 -14.99 6.74
C GLY A 280 20.98 -14.52 7.09
N ASN A 281 21.30 -14.22 8.34
CA ASN A 281 22.56 -13.73 8.90
C ASN A 281 22.82 -12.22 8.88
N MET A 282 21.92 -11.36 8.43
CA MET A 282 22.19 -9.92 8.44
C MET A 282 21.88 -9.21 9.78
N CYS A 283 21.19 -9.87 10.68
CA CYS A 283 20.97 -9.33 12.02
C CYS A 283 22.02 -9.85 12.99
N PRO A 284 22.54 -9.03 13.89
CA PRO A 284 23.38 -9.51 14.99
C PRO A 284 22.65 -10.63 15.72
N ALA A 285 23.41 -11.60 16.27
CA ALA A 285 22.89 -12.78 16.94
C ALA A 285 21.62 -12.52 17.75
N PRO A 286 20.64 -13.45 17.79
CA PRO A 286 19.46 -13.30 18.60
C PRO A 286 19.85 -12.86 20.02
N LEU A 287 19.11 -11.91 20.58
CA LEU A 287 19.28 -11.60 21.99
C LEU A 287 19.12 -12.90 22.75
N GLN A 288 20.16 -13.32 23.44
CA GLN A 288 20.08 -14.49 24.31
C GLN A 288 19.04 -14.18 25.40
N PHE A 289 18.00 -14.99 25.46
CA PHE A 289 16.90 -14.88 26.42
C PHE A 289 17.22 -15.58 27.72
#